data_3e57afe0b219b3df99235b6827304656
#
_entry.id   3e57afe0b219b3df99235b6827304656
#
_cell.length_a   1.000
_cell.length_b   1.000
_cell.length_c   1.000
_cell.angle_alpha   90.00
_cell.angle_beta   90.00
_cell.angle_gamma   90.00
#
_symmetry.space_group_name_H-M   'P 1'
#
loop_
_entity.id
_entity.type
_entity.pdbx_description
1 polymer ?
#
loop_
_entity_poly.entity_id
_entity_poly.type
_entity_poly.pdbx_seq_one_letter_code
_entity_poly.pdbx_strand_id
1 'polypeptide(L)'
;MSQLPEGFIPVMLTPFTPTGHIDFKGLVRLTDMYIQVGAKGLFANCLSSEMYELSEQERLDVVKTVVETAAGRVPVVATGTIEGSMEEMADFSKKLHALGVQAVIVLNNILTQEHESDAVFLERMHQFMDLTPGVPLGIYECPVPYKRLITVEILEDLLPTGRLVYHKDTSLDIEQVRARVKAGAGYNFGLYDAYMGHALLSLQAGAKGLSCIQGNLFPELIVWLCTHFNDAGKSAQVAKVQAFFADNMDVMHTSYPTAAKYVLQKTGFDIDLYTRRDVGELTYAMKVDLDLLIEESKKVL
;
A
#
# COMPACT_ATOMS: atom_id res chain seq x y z
N MET A 1 -19.05 -9.59 -4.59
CA MET A 1 -17.63 -9.13 -4.63
C MET A 1 -16.80 -10.17 -3.90
N SER A 2 -15.68 -10.63 -4.46
CA SER A 2 -14.75 -11.52 -3.76
C SER A 2 -14.01 -10.73 -2.67
N GLN A 3 -13.80 -11.36 -1.52
CA GLN A 3 -12.99 -10.80 -0.43
C GLN A 3 -11.53 -10.66 -0.89
N LEU A 4 -10.88 -9.56 -0.52
CA LEU A 4 -9.44 -9.42 -0.73
C LEU A 4 -8.69 -10.42 0.17
N PRO A 5 -7.62 -11.06 -0.33
CA PRO A 5 -6.94 -12.14 0.36
C PRO A 5 -6.13 -11.66 1.57
N GLU A 6 -5.93 -12.57 2.52
CA GLU A 6 -5.02 -12.35 3.66
C GLU A 6 -3.57 -12.42 3.20
N GLY A 7 -2.74 -11.49 3.68
CA GLY A 7 -1.31 -11.48 3.45
C GLY A 7 -0.76 -10.12 3.01
N PHE A 8 0.36 -10.13 2.32
CA PHE A 8 1.04 -8.91 1.90
C PHE A 8 0.44 -8.35 0.60
N ILE A 9 0.10 -7.05 0.61
CA ILE A 9 -0.27 -6.24 -0.55
C ILE A 9 0.76 -5.10 -0.69
N PRO A 10 1.80 -5.27 -1.52
CA PRO A 10 2.83 -4.24 -1.72
C PRO A 10 2.26 -2.93 -2.23
N VAL A 11 2.72 -1.82 -1.66
CA VAL A 11 2.55 -0.47 -2.18
C VAL A 11 3.57 -0.25 -3.29
N MET A 12 3.22 -0.60 -4.52
CA MET A 12 4.17 -0.74 -5.63
C MET A 12 4.94 0.54 -5.94
N LEU A 13 6.20 0.38 -6.30
CA LEU A 13 7.02 1.43 -6.90
C LEU A 13 6.67 1.61 -8.38
N THR A 14 6.98 2.79 -8.93
CA THR A 14 7.04 3.01 -10.39
C THR A 14 8.51 3.03 -10.82
N PRO A 15 8.96 2.05 -11.61
CA PRO A 15 10.26 2.11 -12.26
C PRO A 15 10.29 3.22 -13.32
N PHE A 16 11.36 4.00 -13.34
CA PHE A 16 11.62 5.00 -14.38
C PHE A 16 12.92 4.68 -15.12
N THR A 17 13.03 5.18 -16.34
CA THR A 17 14.29 5.23 -17.07
C THR A 17 15.19 6.32 -16.49
N PRO A 18 16.50 6.34 -16.78
CA PRO A 18 17.41 7.43 -16.40
C PRO A 18 16.99 8.81 -16.90
N THR A 19 16.09 8.88 -17.89
CA THR A 19 15.55 10.13 -18.45
C THR A 19 14.19 10.51 -17.89
N GLY A 20 13.68 9.77 -16.86
CA GLY A 20 12.45 10.08 -16.15
C GLY A 20 11.17 9.62 -16.83
N HIS A 21 11.24 8.85 -17.92
CA HIS A 21 10.07 8.15 -18.47
C HIS A 21 9.75 6.88 -17.68
N ILE A 22 8.48 6.49 -17.64
CA ILE A 22 8.09 5.23 -17.00
C ILE A 22 8.74 4.04 -17.75
N ASP A 23 9.45 3.18 -17.02
CA ASP A 23 9.94 1.91 -17.54
C ASP A 23 8.85 0.83 -17.40
N PHE A 24 7.97 0.74 -18.38
CA PHE A 24 6.90 -0.26 -18.39
C PHE A 24 7.44 -1.70 -18.41
N LYS A 25 8.62 -1.96 -19.01
CA LYS A 25 9.24 -3.29 -18.94
C LYS A 25 9.71 -3.60 -17.53
N GLY A 26 10.31 -2.62 -16.86
CA GLY A 26 10.64 -2.70 -15.44
C GLY A 26 9.42 -2.92 -14.56
N LEU A 27 8.31 -2.24 -14.86
CA LEU A 27 7.05 -2.39 -14.13
C LEU A 27 6.45 -3.80 -14.27
N VAL A 28 6.50 -4.39 -15.47
CA VAL A 28 6.12 -5.80 -15.70
C VAL A 28 6.98 -6.73 -14.85
N ARG A 29 8.31 -6.58 -14.89
CA ARG A 29 9.22 -7.40 -14.07
C ARG A 29 8.96 -7.24 -12.57
N LEU A 30 8.72 -6.00 -12.12
CA LEU A 30 8.44 -5.70 -10.72
C LEU A 30 7.10 -6.33 -10.25
N THR A 31 6.08 -6.27 -11.09
CA THR A 31 4.78 -6.90 -10.84
C THR A 31 4.93 -8.42 -10.70
N ASP A 32 5.65 -9.06 -11.63
CA ASP A 32 5.91 -10.50 -11.57
C ASP A 32 6.74 -10.89 -10.34
N MET A 33 7.74 -10.10 -9.99
CA MET A 33 8.56 -10.32 -8.80
C MET A 33 7.70 -10.35 -7.53
N TYR A 34 6.82 -9.36 -7.31
CA TYR A 34 5.94 -9.37 -6.14
C TYR A 34 5.02 -10.59 -6.10
N ILE A 35 4.48 -11.01 -7.24
CA ILE A 35 3.62 -12.19 -7.31
C ILE A 35 4.44 -13.46 -7.01
N GLN A 36 5.66 -13.58 -7.55
CA GLN A 36 6.54 -14.73 -7.36
C GLN A 36 6.99 -14.89 -5.91
N VAL A 37 7.27 -13.81 -5.21
CA VAL A 37 7.62 -13.87 -3.77
C VAL A 37 6.42 -14.19 -2.88
N GLY A 38 5.19 -14.19 -3.43
CA GLY A 38 3.99 -14.61 -2.72
C GLY A 38 3.09 -13.48 -2.22
N ALA A 39 3.22 -12.27 -2.76
CA ALA A 39 2.25 -11.20 -2.52
C ALA A 39 0.83 -11.68 -2.86
N LYS A 40 -0.14 -11.28 -2.03
CA LYS A 40 -1.53 -11.71 -2.14
C LYS A 40 -2.41 -10.72 -2.89
N GLY A 41 -1.92 -9.53 -3.16
CA GLY A 41 -2.52 -8.49 -3.97
C GLY A 41 -1.47 -7.47 -4.33
N LEU A 42 -1.84 -6.44 -5.08
CA LEU A 42 -0.95 -5.38 -5.53
C LEU A 42 -1.65 -4.03 -5.35
N PHE A 43 -0.99 -3.06 -4.73
CA PHE A 43 -1.48 -1.70 -4.68
C PHE A 43 -0.70 -0.85 -5.67
N ALA A 44 -1.23 -0.75 -6.88
CA ALA A 44 -0.72 0.12 -7.93
C ALA A 44 -1.19 1.57 -7.72
N ASN A 45 -0.46 2.54 -8.27
CA ASN A 45 -0.82 3.95 -8.21
C ASN A 45 -1.11 4.44 -6.78
N CYS A 46 -0.11 4.37 -5.91
CA CYS A 46 -0.14 4.86 -4.53
C CYS A 46 0.98 5.88 -4.29
N LEU A 47 1.15 6.37 -3.06
CA LEU A 47 2.20 7.33 -2.73
C LEU A 47 3.61 6.79 -3.09
N SER A 48 3.85 5.50 -2.86
CA SER A 48 5.10 4.81 -3.24
C SER A 48 5.31 4.73 -4.76
N SER A 49 4.22 4.74 -5.52
CA SER A 49 4.27 4.78 -7.00
C SER A 49 4.51 6.19 -7.53
N GLU A 50 4.73 7.17 -6.66
CA GLU A 50 4.88 8.58 -7.04
C GLU A 50 3.63 9.11 -7.79
N MET A 51 2.43 8.74 -7.29
CA MET A 51 1.15 8.99 -7.98
C MET A 51 0.86 10.49 -8.24
N TYR A 52 1.41 11.40 -7.43
CA TYR A 52 1.22 12.84 -7.60
C TYR A 52 2.09 13.40 -8.72
N GLU A 53 3.18 12.73 -9.06
CA GLU A 53 4.15 13.09 -10.10
C GLU A 53 3.82 12.45 -11.46
N LEU A 54 2.72 11.69 -11.54
CA LEU A 54 2.21 11.08 -12.77
C LEU A 54 1.02 11.87 -13.32
N SER A 55 0.95 12.04 -14.63
CA SER A 55 -0.27 12.52 -15.30
C SER A 55 -1.41 11.49 -15.20
N GLU A 56 -2.67 11.91 -15.41
CA GLU A 56 -3.81 11.00 -15.41
C GLU A 56 -3.61 9.84 -16.36
N GLN A 57 -3.11 10.10 -17.57
CA GLN A 57 -2.86 9.05 -18.56
C GLN A 57 -1.77 8.08 -18.09
N GLU A 58 -0.68 8.56 -17.51
CA GLU A 58 0.37 7.70 -16.96
C GLU A 58 -0.14 6.83 -15.81
N ARG A 59 -1.01 7.37 -14.93
CA ARG A 59 -1.66 6.60 -13.86
C ARG A 59 -2.51 5.46 -14.44
N LEU A 60 -3.30 5.73 -15.49
CA LEU A 60 -4.08 4.69 -16.19
C LEU A 60 -3.17 3.63 -16.83
N ASP A 61 -2.09 4.04 -17.50
CA ASP A 61 -1.17 3.14 -18.19
C ASP A 61 -0.40 2.26 -17.19
N VAL A 62 0.02 2.82 -16.04
CA VAL A 62 0.64 2.07 -14.95
C VAL A 62 -0.32 1.00 -14.41
N VAL A 63 -1.56 1.40 -14.06
CA VAL A 63 -2.55 0.47 -13.52
C VAL A 63 -2.92 -0.61 -14.54
N LYS A 64 -3.13 -0.22 -15.80
CA LYS A 64 -3.39 -1.17 -16.90
C LYS A 64 -2.27 -2.20 -17.02
N THR A 65 -1.00 -1.74 -17.04
CA THR A 65 0.16 -2.63 -17.13
C THR A 65 0.20 -3.62 -15.97
N VAL A 66 -0.05 -3.16 -14.75
CA VAL A 66 -0.07 -4.02 -13.56
C VAL A 66 -1.20 -5.05 -13.64
N VAL A 67 -2.43 -4.62 -14.01
CA VAL A 67 -3.59 -5.52 -14.13
C VAL A 67 -3.37 -6.57 -15.21
N GLU A 68 -2.90 -6.17 -16.40
CA GLU A 68 -2.60 -7.08 -17.50
C GLU A 68 -1.49 -8.07 -17.14
N THR A 69 -0.44 -7.61 -16.46
CA THR A 69 0.65 -8.46 -15.98
C THR A 69 0.18 -9.41 -14.89
N ALA A 70 -0.61 -8.93 -13.93
CA ALA A 70 -1.17 -9.78 -12.89
C ALA A 70 -2.06 -10.88 -13.45
N ALA A 71 -2.77 -10.61 -14.56
CA ALA A 71 -3.58 -11.59 -15.31
C ALA A 71 -4.50 -12.42 -14.41
N GLY A 72 -5.09 -11.81 -13.38
CA GLY A 72 -5.97 -12.46 -12.42
C GLY A 72 -5.28 -13.38 -11.40
N ARG A 73 -3.95 -13.48 -11.39
CA ARG A 73 -3.20 -14.28 -10.40
C ARG A 73 -3.38 -13.74 -8.98
N VAL A 74 -3.44 -12.43 -8.84
CA VAL A 74 -3.72 -11.71 -7.59
C VAL A 74 -4.58 -10.48 -7.88
N PRO A 75 -5.38 -10.00 -6.90
CA PRO A 75 -6.15 -8.76 -7.05
C PRO A 75 -5.23 -7.53 -7.12
N VAL A 76 -5.67 -6.52 -7.86
CA VAL A 76 -5.02 -5.21 -7.94
C VAL A 76 -5.95 -4.17 -7.36
N VAL A 77 -5.45 -3.29 -6.49
CA VAL A 77 -6.13 -2.09 -6.01
C VAL A 77 -5.35 -0.85 -6.45
N ALA A 78 -6.02 0.27 -6.67
CA ALA A 78 -5.38 1.49 -7.16
C ALA A 78 -6.10 2.74 -6.65
N THR A 79 -5.35 3.83 -6.40
CA THR A 79 -5.91 5.11 -5.96
C THR A 79 -6.71 5.79 -7.07
N GLY A 80 -7.96 6.15 -6.77
CA GLY A 80 -8.89 6.81 -7.69
C GLY A 80 -9.20 8.27 -7.37
N THR A 81 -8.84 8.76 -6.17
CA THR A 81 -9.09 10.15 -5.77
C THR A 81 -7.76 10.86 -5.51
N ILE A 82 -7.30 11.66 -6.46
CA ILE A 82 -5.99 12.33 -6.36
C ILE A 82 -6.15 13.84 -6.44
N GLU A 83 -6.89 14.33 -7.43
CA GLU A 83 -7.09 15.75 -7.72
C GLU A 83 -8.36 15.96 -8.53
N GLY A 84 -8.84 17.20 -8.60
CA GLY A 84 -10.02 17.60 -9.39
C GLY A 84 -11.31 17.66 -8.56
N SER A 85 -12.42 17.84 -9.27
CA SER A 85 -13.77 17.82 -8.70
C SER A 85 -14.19 16.40 -8.31
N MET A 86 -15.27 16.31 -7.54
CA MET A 86 -15.85 15.01 -7.14
C MET A 86 -16.24 14.16 -8.37
N GLU A 87 -16.78 14.79 -9.39
CA GLU A 87 -17.19 14.16 -10.64
C GLU A 87 -15.97 13.65 -11.43
N GLU A 88 -14.90 14.44 -11.54
CA GLU A 88 -13.66 14.04 -12.22
C GLU A 88 -13.01 12.85 -11.51
N MET A 89 -12.92 12.89 -10.18
CA MET A 89 -12.42 11.76 -9.38
C MET A 89 -13.30 10.51 -9.54
N ALA A 90 -14.61 10.66 -9.57
CA ALA A 90 -15.55 9.55 -9.81
C ALA A 90 -15.38 8.95 -11.21
N ASP A 91 -15.19 9.79 -12.24
CA ASP A 91 -14.97 9.33 -13.61
C ASP A 91 -13.63 8.61 -13.76
N PHE A 92 -12.56 9.13 -13.15
CA PHE A 92 -11.27 8.46 -13.10
C PHE A 92 -11.37 7.10 -12.39
N SER A 93 -12.10 7.04 -11.27
CA SER A 93 -12.33 5.80 -10.51
C SER A 93 -13.10 4.75 -11.33
N LYS A 94 -14.08 5.18 -12.12
CA LYS A 94 -14.80 4.27 -13.07
C LYS A 94 -13.87 3.77 -14.17
N LYS A 95 -12.97 4.61 -14.70
CA LYS A 95 -11.95 4.18 -15.68
C LYS A 95 -11.03 3.11 -15.07
N LEU A 96 -10.54 3.31 -13.84
CA LEU A 96 -9.72 2.32 -13.13
C LEU A 96 -10.47 1.01 -12.91
N HIS A 97 -11.74 1.07 -12.47
CA HIS A 97 -12.55 -0.14 -12.29
C HIS A 97 -12.77 -0.89 -13.60
N ALA A 98 -12.96 -0.18 -14.70
CA ALA A 98 -13.09 -0.76 -16.03
C ALA A 98 -11.80 -1.45 -16.52
N LEU A 99 -10.62 -1.04 -16.05
CA LEU A 99 -9.35 -1.75 -16.29
C LEU A 99 -9.26 -3.08 -15.54
N GLY A 100 -10.13 -3.35 -14.55
CA GLY A 100 -10.18 -4.62 -13.82
C GLY A 100 -9.57 -4.55 -12.41
N VAL A 101 -9.38 -3.37 -11.81
CA VAL A 101 -9.01 -3.28 -10.38
C VAL A 101 -10.15 -3.80 -9.51
N GLN A 102 -9.81 -4.54 -8.44
CA GLN A 102 -10.77 -5.15 -7.53
C GLN A 102 -11.33 -4.16 -6.50
N ALA A 103 -10.58 -3.09 -6.19
CA ALA A 103 -11.08 -1.96 -5.41
C ALA A 103 -10.38 -0.67 -5.83
N VAL A 104 -11.14 0.40 -5.90
CA VAL A 104 -10.61 1.76 -6.09
C VAL A 104 -10.39 2.38 -4.72
N ILE A 105 -9.18 2.87 -4.50
CA ILE A 105 -8.78 3.42 -3.20
C ILE A 105 -9.08 4.91 -3.15
N VAL A 106 -9.82 5.30 -2.13
CA VAL A 106 -10.14 6.69 -1.81
C VAL A 106 -9.10 7.22 -0.82
N LEU A 107 -8.48 8.33 -1.16
CA LEU A 107 -7.67 9.09 -0.20
C LEU A 107 -8.60 9.94 0.67
N ASN A 108 -8.70 9.61 1.93
CA ASN A 108 -9.63 10.27 2.84
C ASN A 108 -9.34 11.76 3.05
N ASN A 109 -8.07 12.17 2.90
CA ASN A 109 -7.62 13.56 3.00
C ASN A 109 -7.78 14.38 1.71
N ILE A 110 -8.26 13.79 0.61
CA ILE A 110 -8.60 14.52 -0.62
C ILE A 110 -10.09 14.90 -0.62
N LEU A 111 -10.95 14.07 -0.01
CA LEU A 111 -12.38 14.37 0.07
C LEU A 111 -12.72 15.51 1.04
N THR A 112 -11.83 15.86 1.98
CA THR A 112 -12.06 16.89 3.01
C THR A 112 -10.84 17.76 3.21
N GLN A 113 -11.04 18.94 3.78
CA GLN A 113 -9.96 19.77 4.30
C GLN A 113 -9.56 19.30 5.70
N GLU A 114 -8.34 19.61 6.14
CA GLU A 114 -7.80 19.16 7.43
C GLU A 114 -8.69 19.56 8.64
N HIS A 115 -9.30 20.74 8.58
CA HIS A 115 -10.15 21.30 9.65
C HIS A 115 -11.62 20.88 9.59
N GLU A 116 -12.04 20.15 8.54
CA GLU A 116 -13.43 19.71 8.39
C GLU A 116 -13.71 18.47 9.24
N SER A 117 -14.96 18.34 9.70
CA SER A 117 -15.39 17.25 10.57
C SER A 117 -15.54 15.91 9.84
N ASP A 118 -15.67 14.83 10.63
CA ASP A 118 -15.96 13.50 10.10
C ASP A 118 -17.35 13.42 9.46
N ALA A 119 -18.31 14.24 9.91
CA ALA A 119 -19.63 14.34 9.27
C ALA A 119 -19.52 14.85 7.83
N VAL A 120 -18.67 15.86 7.57
CA VAL A 120 -18.41 16.34 6.20
C VAL A 120 -17.69 15.27 5.36
N PHE A 121 -16.77 14.53 5.95
CA PHE A 121 -16.14 13.41 5.26
C PHE A 121 -17.16 12.34 4.86
N LEU A 122 -18.04 11.93 5.77
CA LEU A 122 -19.08 10.93 5.50
C LEU A 122 -20.04 11.39 4.41
N GLU A 123 -20.51 12.64 4.47
CA GLU A 123 -21.37 13.22 3.44
C GLU A 123 -20.72 13.13 2.05
N ARG A 124 -19.46 13.55 1.93
CA ARG A 124 -18.73 13.49 0.65
C ARG A 124 -18.40 12.06 0.22
N MET A 125 -18.13 11.16 1.16
CA MET A 125 -17.90 9.76 0.85
C MET A 125 -19.17 9.08 0.31
N HIS A 126 -20.33 9.37 0.87
CA HIS A 126 -21.60 8.90 0.34
C HIS A 126 -21.89 9.49 -1.05
N GLN A 127 -21.67 10.79 -1.23
CA GLN A 127 -21.78 11.43 -2.55
C GLN A 127 -20.85 10.75 -3.58
N PHE A 128 -19.60 10.45 -3.21
CA PHE A 128 -18.66 9.74 -4.07
C PHE A 128 -19.15 8.32 -4.39
N MET A 129 -19.73 7.62 -3.43
CA MET A 129 -20.34 6.31 -3.63
C MET A 129 -21.51 6.37 -4.62
N ASP A 130 -22.36 7.40 -4.55
CA ASP A 130 -23.46 7.60 -5.48
C ASP A 130 -22.97 7.86 -6.92
N LEU A 131 -21.88 8.60 -7.08
CA LEU A 131 -21.25 8.88 -8.37
C LEU A 131 -20.49 7.67 -8.96
N THR A 132 -20.17 6.66 -8.13
CA THR A 132 -19.43 5.45 -8.53
C THR A 132 -20.24 4.16 -8.28
N PRO A 133 -21.47 4.01 -8.81
CA PRO A 133 -22.30 2.87 -8.47
C PRO A 133 -21.64 1.55 -8.85
N GLY A 134 -21.68 0.58 -7.92
CA GLY A 134 -21.14 -0.77 -8.11
C GLY A 134 -19.61 -0.89 -8.03
N VAL A 135 -18.85 0.21 -7.94
CA VAL A 135 -17.38 0.17 -7.79
C VAL A 135 -17.02 -0.23 -6.35
N PRO A 136 -16.30 -1.32 -6.11
CA PRO A 136 -15.77 -1.62 -4.78
C PRO A 136 -14.72 -0.57 -4.38
N LEU A 137 -14.78 -0.12 -3.12
CA LEU A 137 -13.94 0.96 -2.62
C LEU A 137 -13.00 0.48 -1.50
N GLY A 138 -11.89 1.16 -1.38
CA GLY A 138 -11.02 1.08 -0.21
C GLY A 138 -10.73 2.48 0.31
N ILE A 139 -10.14 2.57 1.50
CA ILE A 139 -9.66 3.82 2.07
C ILE A 139 -8.16 3.71 2.34
N TYR A 140 -7.44 4.80 2.07
CA TYR A 140 -6.04 4.95 2.44
C TYR A 140 -5.84 6.24 3.23
N GLU A 141 -5.36 6.12 4.46
CA GLU A 141 -4.94 7.23 5.30
C GLU A 141 -3.60 7.79 4.81
N CYS A 142 -3.63 8.43 3.62
CA CYS A 142 -2.43 8.99 2.99
C CYS A 142 -1.89 10.16 3.83
N PRO A 143 -0.57 10.22 4.10
CA PRO A 143 -0.01 11.31 4.92
C PRO A 143 0.15 12.64 4.17
N VAL A 144 -0.09 12.67 2.86
CA VAL A 144 0.08 13.84 1.98
C VAL A 144 -1.25 14.17 1.30
N PRO A 145 -1.69 15.43 1.30
CA PRO A 145 -1.04 16.65 1.81
C PRO A 145 -1.09 16.78 3.35
N TYR A 146 -2.01 16.13 4.02
CA TYR A 146 -2.12 16.03 5.49
C TYR A 146 -2.65 14.65 5.86
N LYS A 147 -2.45 14.23 7.11
CA LYS A 147 -2.91 12.92 7.57
C LYS A 147 -4.27 13.02 8.23
N ARG A 148 -5.26 12.28 7.70
CA ARG A 148 -6.56 12.07 8.31
C ARG A 148 -6.72 10.60 8.68
N LEU A 149 -7.05 10.30 9.93
CA LEU A 149 -7.34 8.94 10.37
C LEU A 149 -8.83 8.64 10.23
N ILE A 150 -9.15 7.36 10.05
CA ILE A 150 -10.52 6.86 9.99
C ILE A 150 -10.93 6.37 11.37
N THR A 151 -11.97 6.95 11.95
CA THR A 151 -12.50 6.53 13.24
C THR A 151 -13.35 5.26 13.11
N VAL A 152 -13.65 4.61 14.24
CA VAL A 152 -14.54 3.44 14.26
C VAL A 152 -15.94 3.84 13.81
N GLU A 153 -16.41 5.03 14.19
CA GLU A 153 -17.74 5.56 13.82
C GLU A 153 -17.86 5.73 12.29
N ILE A 154 -16.79 6.18 11.62
CA ILE A 154 -16.76 6.24 10.15
C ILE A 154 -16.88 4.83 9.54
N LEU A 155 -16.17 3.85 10.10
CA LEU A 155 -16.27 2.46 9.61
C LEU A 155 -17.67 1.89 9.85
N GLU A 156 -18.28 2.13 11.00
CA GLU A 156 -19.63 1.67 11.33
C GLU A 156 -20.71 2.24 10.41
N ASP A 157 -20.50 3.46 9.88
CA ASP A 157 -21.36 4.06 8.86
C ASP A 157 -21.15 3.44 7.47
N LEU A 158 -19.88 3.28 7.05
CA LEU A 158 -19.55 2.88 5.69
C LEU A 158 -19.63 1.36 5.44
N LEU A 159 -19.32 0.52 6.42
CA LEU A 159 -19.29 -0.95 6.25
C LEU A 159 -20.65 -1.56 5.86
N PRO A 160 -21.81 -1.12 6.42
CA PRO A 160 -23.12 -1.63 6.02
C PRO A 160 -23.47 -1.40 4.56
N THR A 161 -22.83 -0.46 3.87
CA THR A 161 -23.01 -0.22 2.43
C THR A 161 -22.53 -1.42 1.57
N GLY A 162 -21.69 -2.29 2.13
CA GLY A 162 -21.05 -3.40 1.42
C GLY A 162 -20.05 -2.98 0.35
N ARG A 163 -19.76 -1.67 0.25
CA ARG A 163 -18.87 -1.09 -0.77
C ARG A 163 -17.42 -0.99 -0.30
N LEU A 164 -17.20 -0.81 1.01
CA LEU A 164 -15.86 -0.67 1.59
C LEU A 164 -15.26 -2.05 1.85
N VAL A 165 -14.23 -2.42 1.05
CA VAL A 165 -13.61 -3.76 1.10
C VAL A 165 -12.13 -3.75 1.54
N TYR A 166 -11.50 -2.57 1.58
CA TYR A 166 -10.09 -2.41 1.89
C TYR A 166 -9.84 -1.17 2.75
N HIS A 167 -8.95 -1.29 3.73
CA HIS A 167 -8.42 -0.15 4.47
C HIS A 167 -6.92 -0.30 4.65
N LYS A 168 -6.15 0.67 4.15
CA LYS A 168 -4.74 0.80 4.49
C LYS A 168 -4.60 1.69 5.71
N ASP A 169 -4.35 1.06 6.85
CA ASP A 169 -4.15 1.72 8.13
C ASP A 169 -2.75 2.33 8.22
N THR A 170 -2.67 3.57 8.62
CA THR A 170 -1.42 4.28 8.92
C THR A 170 -1.47 5.00 10.27
N SER A 171 -2.34 4.54 11.19
CA SER A 171 -2.52 5.17 12.50
C SER A 171 -1.27 5.15 13.37
N LEU A 172 -0.40 4.15 13.19
CA LEU A 172 0.76 3.85 14.04
C LEU A 172 0.36 3.51 15.49
N ASP A 173 -0.90 3.08 15.69
CA ASP A 173 -1.49 2.80 16.99
C ASP A 173 -2.22 1.45 16.98
N ILE A 174 -1.69 0.49 17.72
CA ILE A 174 -2.23 -0.87 17.74
C ILE A 174 -3.65 -0.93 18.33
N GLU A 175 -4.01 -0.03 19.24
CA GLU A 175 -5.36 -0.03 19.81
C GLU A 175 -6.38 0.46 18.79
N GLN A 176 -6.04 1.41 17.92
CA GLN A 176 -6.88 1.79 16.80
C GLN A 176 -7.02 0.64 15.78
N VAL A 177 -5.93 -0.05 15.46
CA VAL A 177 -5.97 -1.24 14.60
C VAL A 177 -6.94 -2.28 15.16
N ARG A 178 -6.83 -2.62 16.45
CA ARG A 178 -7.73 -3.58 17.14
C ARG A 178 -9.19 -3.16 17.08
N ALA A 179 -9.47 -1.89 17.34
CA ALA A 179 -10.83 -1.36 17.31
C ALA A 179 -11.44 -1.44 15.90
N ARG A 180 -10.65 -1.07 14.87
CA ARG A 180 -11.06 -1.11 13.46
C ARG A 180 -11.25 -2.53 12.94
N VAL A 181 -10.37 -3.46 13.30
CA VAL A 181 -10.51 -4.89 12.98
C VAL A 181 -11.80 -5.43 13.59
N LYS A 182 -12.09 -5.09 14.87
CA LYS A 182 -13.32 -5.50 15.55
C LYS A 182 -14.57 -4.92 14.84
N ALA A 183 -14.56 -3.64 14.46
CA ALA A 183 -15.65 -2.99 13.72
C ALA A 183 -15.88 -3.66 12.35
N GLY A 184 -14.82 -4.11 11.68
CA GLY A 184 -14.88 -4.80 10.39
C GLY A 184 -15.37 -6.26 10.46
N ALA A 185 -15.50 -6.83 11.67
CA ALA A 185 -15.88 -8.24 11.82
C ALA A 185 -17.27 -8.53 11.25
N GLY A 186 -17.36 -9.56 10.42
CA GLY A 186 -18.61 -9.96 9.75
C GLY A 186 -18.90 -9.24 8.42
N TYR A 187 -18.12 -8.24 8.05
CA TYR A 187 -18.20 -7.58 6.75
C TYR A 187 -17.18 -8.13 5.76
N ASN A 188 -17.42 -7.92 4.46
CA ASN A 188 -16.43 -8.18 3.41
C ASN A 188 -15.38 -7.05 3.40
N PHE A 189 -14.58 -6.98 4.44
CA PHE A 189 -13.64 -5.89 4.70
C PHE A 189 -12.28 -6.45 5.13
N GLY A 190 -11.20 -5.80 4.72
CA GLY A 190 -9.84 -6.11 5.12
C GLY A 190 -9.07 -4.86 5.54
N LEU A 191 -8.55 -4.86 6.77
CA LEU A 191 -7.57 -3.88 7.22
C LEU A 191 -6.16 -4.43 6.92
N TYR A 192 -5.35 -3.62 6.25
CA TYR A 192 -3.95 -3.88 5.93
C TYR A 192 -3.09 -2.81 6.59
N ASP A 193 -2.31 -3.23 7.58
CA ASP A 193 -1.50 -2.31 8.35
C ASP A 193 -0.24 -1.91 7.57
N ALA A 194 0.12 -0.65 7.64
CA ALA A 194 1.33 -0.11 7.03
C ALA A 194 2.50 0.03 8.00
N TYR A 195 2.28 -0.13 9.31
CA TYR A 195 3.27 0.16 10.33
C TYR A 195 3.99 -1.10 10.84
N MET A 196 5.26 -1.22 10.48
CA MET A 196 6.05 -2.39 10.85
C MET A 196 6.46 -2.44 12.33
N GLY A 197 6.35 -1.35 13.07
CA GLY A 197 6.69 -1.32 14.50
C GLY A 197 5.82 -2.26 15.36
N HIS A 198 4.58 -2.54 14.93
CA HIS A 198 3.69 -3.48 15.61
C HIS A 198 3.01 -4.49 14.65
N ALA A 199 3.61 -4.76 13.50
CA ALA A 199 3.00 -5.60 12.46
C ALA A 199 2.55 -6.98 12.97
N LEU A 200 3.36 -7.64 13.80
CA LEU A 200 3.00 -8.91 14.42
C LEU A 200 1.72 -8.79 15.27
N LEU A 201 1.62 -7.76 16.11
CA LEU A 201 0.45 -7.54 16.96
C LEU A 201 -0.80 -7.23 16.12
N SER A 202 -0.63 -6.50 15.03
CA SER A 202 -1.70 -6.19 14.08
C SER A 202 -2.25 -7.45 13.41
N LEU A 203 -1.37 -8.32 12.90
CA LEU A 203 -1.77 -9.61 12.33
C LEU A 203 -2.46 -10.51 13.36
N GLN A 204 -1.93 -10.58 14.59
CA GLN A 204 -2.54 -11.34 15.69
C GLN A 204 -3.89 -10.76 16.15
N ALA A 205 -4.10 -9.47 16.00
CA ALA A 205 -5.39 -8.83 16.25
C ALA A 205 -6.44 -9.13 15.17
N GLY A 206 -6.04 -9.72 14.04
CA GLY A 206 -6.94 -10.08 12.94
C GLY A 206 -6.90 -9.12 11.75
N ALA A 207 -5.89 -8.26 11.64
CA ALA A 207 -5.64 -7.55 10.40
C ALA A 207 -5.46 -8.55 9.25
N LYS A 208 -6.02 -8.24 8.09
CA LYS A 208 -5.98 -9.14 6.93
C LYS A 208 -4.57 -9.25 6.32
N GLY A 209 -3.71 -8.31 6.62
CA GLY A 209 -2.34 -8.34 6.13
C GLY A 209 -1.59 -7.05 6.35
N LEU A 210 -0.52 -6.90 5.57
CA LEU A 210 0.36 -5.74 5.61
C LEU A 210 0.39 -5.03 4.24
N SER A 211 0.45 -3.69 4.27
CA SER A 211 0.58 -2.86 3.06
C SER A 211 1.60 -1.73 3.32
N CYS A 212 2.85 -2.12 3.58
CA CYS A 212 3.93 -1.30 4.10
C CYS A 212 5.02 -1.02 3.06
N ILE A 213 5.77 0.07 3.25
CA ILE A 213 6.88 0.45 2.36
C ILE A 213 8.07 -0.50 2.48
N GLN A 214 8.29 -1.12 3.64
CA GLN A 214 9.37 -2.06 3.92
C GLN A 214 9.30 -3.30 3.01
N GLY A 215 8.10 -3.63 2.55
CA GLY A 215 7.91 -4.71 1.57
C GLY A 215 8.43 -4.38 0.16
N ASN A 216 8.81 -3.13 -0.11
CA ASN A 216 9.53 -2.78 -1.34
C ASN A 216 11.04 -3.02 -1.22
N LEU A 217 11.56 -3.19 0.00
CA LEU A 217 12.96 -3.49 0.25
C LEU A 217 13.16 -5.02 0.44
N PHE A 218 12.31 -5.63 1.26
CA PHE A 218 12.42 -7.04 1.68
C PHE A 218 11.06 -7.75 1.59
N PRO A 219 10.49 -7.91 0.39
CA PRO A 219 9.16 -8.49 0.21
C PRO A 219 9.05 -9.92 0.75
N GLU A 220 10.12 -10.72 0.64
CA GLU A 220 10.17 -12.10 1.10
C GLU A 220 9.94 -12.20 2.63
N LEU A 221 10.56 -11.29 3.40
CA LEU A 221 10.42 -11.26 4.86
C LEU A 221 9.00 -10.85 5.27
N ILE A 222 8.37 -9.90 4.55
CA ILE A 222 6.98 -9.52 4.81
C ILE A 222 6.02 -10.67 4.50
N VAL A 223 6.20 -11.34 3.36
CA VAL A 223 5.39 -12.53 3.00
C VAL A 223 5.59 -13.64 4.03
N TRP A 224 6.83 -13.87 4.45
CA TRP A 224 7.13 -14.86 5.47
C TRP A 224 6.43 -14.54 6.81
N LEU A 225 6.48 -13.29 7.26
CA LEU A 225 5.80 -12.84 8.48
C LEU A 225 4.29 -13.05 8.38
N CYS A 226 3.66 -12.60 7.29
CA CYS A 226 2.23 -12.80 7.04
C CYS A 226 1.82 -14.28 7.02
N THR A 227 2.74 -15.17 6.62
CA THR A 227 2.45 -16.60 6.52
C THR A 227 2.61 -17.32 7.86
N HIS A 228 3.54 -16.86 8.71
CA HIS A 228 3.97 -17.63 9.89
C HIS A 228 3.70 -16.96 11.24
N PHE A 229 3.05 -15.78 11.26
CA PHE A 229 2.85 -14.99 12.48
C PHE A 229 2.18 -15.75 13.64
N ASN A 230 1.38 -16.79 13.35
CA ASN A 230 0.70 -17.63 14.34
C ASN A 230 1.30 -19.06 14.44
N ASP A 231 2.43 -19.34 13.78
CA ASP A 231 3.08 -20.64 13.85
C ASP A 231 3.89 -20.77 15.16
N ALA A 232 3.37 -21.53 16.12
CA ALA A 232 4.02 -21.73 17.41
C ALA A 232 5.43 -22.34 17.29
N GLY A 233 5.67 -23.16 16.25
CA GLY A 233 6.99 -23.76 16.00
C GLY A 233 8.02 -22.77 15.48
N LYS A 234 7.58 -21.57 15.02
CA LYS A 234 8.43 -20.52 14.45
C LYS A 234 8.45 -19.23 15.27
N SER A 235 7.92 -19.24 16.49
CA SER A 235 7.76 -18.03 17.31
C SER A 235 9.04 -17.22 17.49
N ALA A 236 10.19 -17.88 17.68
CA ALA A 236 11.49 -17.21 17.78
C ALA A 236 11.91 -16.53 16.47
N GLN A 237 11.64 -17.14 15.31
CA GLN A 237 11.92 -16.55 14.01
C GLN A 237 10.95 -15.40 13.68
N VAL A 238 9.67 -15.56 14.03
CA VAL A 238 8.65 -14.50 13.93
C VAL A 238 9.08 -13.26 14.71
N ALA A 239 9.55 -13.44 15.96
CA ALA A 239 10.06 -12.36 16.78
C ALA A 239 11.30 -11.68 16.15
N LYS A 240 12.21 -12.45 15.55
CA LYS A 240 13.37 -11.90 14.82
C LYS A 240 12.98 -11.07 13.61
N VAL A 241 12.04 -11.56 12.79
CA VAL A 241 11.55 -10.81 11.62
C VAL A 241 10.88 -9.52 12.06
N GLN A 242 10.04 -9.58 13.11
CA GLN A 242 9.40 -8.38 13.66
C GLN A 242 10.42 -7.36 14.18
N ALA A 243 11.43 -7.81 14.94
CA ALA A 243 12.49 -6.96 15.47
C ALA A 243 13.31 -6.32 14.33
N PHE A 244 13.71 -7.10 13.32
CA PHE A 244 14.42 -6.58 12.14
C PHE A 244 13.73 -5.36 11.52
N PHE A 245 12.42 -5.44 11.32
CA PHE A 245 11.68 -4.31 10.76
C PHE A 245 11.50 -3.17 11.75
N ALA A 246 11.19 -3.45 13.01
CA ALA A 246 10.97 -2.44 14.03
C ALA A 246 12.24 -1.62 14.32
N ASP A 247 13.38 -2.29 14.43
CA ASP A 247 14.66 -1.68 14.80
C ASP A 247 15.30 -0.88 13.64
N ASN A 248 14.94 -1.18 12.39
CA ASN A 248 15.55 -0.59 11.19
C ASN A 248 14.61 0.32 10.39
N MET A 249 13.49 0.76 10.96
CA MET A 249 12.51 1.58 10.23
C MET A 249 13.11 2.88 9.70
N ASP A 250 13.91 3.58 10.48
CA ASP A 250 14.50 4.87 10.09
C ASP A 250 15.40 4.72 8.85
N VAL A 251 16.22 3.65 8.81
CA VAL A 251 17.06 3.35 7.65
C VAL A 251 16.22 3.07 6.41
N MET A 252 15.12 2.33 6.56
CA MET A 252 14.22 1.98 5.45
C MET A 252 13.39 3.17 4.95
N HIS A 253 13.21 4.22 5.76
CA HIS A 253 12.50 5.44 5.37
C HIS A 253 13.40 6.48 4.70
N THR A 254 14.72 6.35 4.85
CA THR A 254 15.72 7.26 4.28
C THR A 254 15.54 7.41 2.77
N SER A 255 15.40 8.65 2.28
CA SER A 255 15.25 8.97 0.85
C SER A 255 14.31 8.03 0.08
N TYR A 256 13.21 7.57 0.72
CA TYR A 256 12.24 6.69 0.08
C TYR A 256 11.41 7.43 -0.99
N PRO A 257 11.22 6.92 -2.22
CA PRO A 257 11.41 5.52 -2.64
C PRO A 257 12.79 5.18 -3.23
N THR A 258 13.74 6.11 -3.35
CA THR A 258 15.09 5.85 -3.93
C THR A 258 15.83 4.76 -3.16
N ALA A 259 15.73 4.75 -1.81
CA ALA A 259 16.35 3.71 -0.99
C ALA A 259 15.81 2.31 -1.31
N ALA A 260 14.51 2.16 -1.54
CA ALA A 260 13.92 0.88 -1.94
C ALA A 260 14.42 0.43 -3.31
N LYS A 261 14.50 1.34 -4.30
CA LYS A 261 15.08 1.05 -5.62
C LYS A 261 16.56 0.63 -5.49
N TYR A 262 17.32 1.28 -4.61
CA TYR A 262 18.72 0.91 -4.32
C TYR A 262 18.84 -0.51 -3.77
N VAL A 263 18.04 -0.86 -2.77
CA VAL A 263 18.04 -2.22 -2.18
C VAL A 263 17.67 -3.26 -3.24
N LEU A 264 16.63 -3.02 -4.04
CA LEU A 264 16.23 -3.90 -5.14
C LEU A 264 17.38 -4.08 -6.16
N GLN A 265 18.05 -2.99 -6.55
CA GLN A 265 19.18 -3.05 -7.48
C GLN A 265 20.35 -3.85 -6.90
N LYS A 266 20.69 -3.63 -5.61
CA LYS A 266 21.75 -4.36 -4.91
C LYS A 266 21.44 -5.86 -4.73
N THR A 267 20.16 -6.21 -4.63
CA THR A 267 19.72 -7.61 -4.54
C THR A 267 19.50 -8.27 -5.90
N GLY A 268 19.84 -7.57 -6.99
CA GLY A 268 19.88 -8.14 -8.36
C GLY A 268 18.66 -7.83 -9.22
N PHE A 269 17.75 -6.96 -8.75
CA PHE A 269 16.64 -6.51 -9.58
C PHE A 269 17.08 -5.34 -10.48
N ASP A 270 16.81 -5.45 -11.79
CA ASP A 270 17.15 -4.41 -12.77
C ASP A 270 16.16 -3.25 -12.71
N ILE A 271 16.54 -2.19 -11.97
CA ILE A 271 15.77 -0.95 -11.77
C ILE A 271 16.71 0.24 -11.67
N ASP A 272 16.34 1.37 -12.29
CA ASP A 272 17.06 2.63 -12.13
C ASP A 272 16.65 3.33 -10.83
N LEU A 273 17.54 4.11 -10.24
CA LEU A 273 17.31 4.84 -8.99
C LEU A 273 16.48 6.11 -9.19
N TYR A 274 16.21 6.50 -10.43
CA TYR A 274 15.49 7.72 -10.74
C TYR A 274 14.12 7.75 -10.04
N THR A 275 13.79 8.91 -9.46
CA THR A 275 12.48 9.24 -8.92
C THR A 275 12.06 10.60 -9.47
N ARG A 276 10.78 10.80 -9.75
CA ARG A 276 10.22 12.13 -10.10
C ARG A 276 9.99 12.97 -8.87
N ARG A 277 9.64 12.30 -7.75
CA ARG A 277 9.47 12.93 -6.46
C ARG A 277 10.83 13.31 -5.90
N ASP A 278 10.97 14.58 -5.48
CA ASP A 278 12.14 15.01 -4.74
C ASP A 278 12.12 14.43 -3.31
N VAL A 279 13.03 13.51 -3.05
CA VAL A 279 13.19 12.84 -1.75
C VAL A 279 14.58 13.09 -1.15
N GLY A 280 15.31 14.04 -1.74
CA GLY A 280 16.70 14.31 -1.39
C GLY A 280 17.68 13.26 -1.94
N GLU A 281 18.95 13.55 -1.78
CA GLU A 281 20.03 12.69 -2.25
C GLU A 281 20.18 11.44 -1.37
N LEU A 282 20.31 10.29 -1.99
CA LEU A 282 20.73 9.07 -1.31
C LEU A 282 22.27 9.12 -1.13
N THR A 283 22.70 9.65 0.02
CA THR A 283 24.13 9.90 0.32
C THR A 283 24.95 8.60 0.44
N TYR A 284 26.28 8.73 0.43
CA TYR A 284 27.15 7.58 0.64
C TYR A 284 26.92 6.91 2.02
N ALA A 285 26.73 7.69 3.09
CA ALA A 285 26.46 7.13 4.42
C ALA A 285 25.17 6.31 4.44
N MET A 286 24.08 6.84 3.85
CA MET A 286 22.81 6.12 3.74
C MET A 286 22.95 4.82 2.94
N LYS A 287 23.76 4.81 1.87
CA LYS A 287 24.04 3.58 1.10
C LYS A 287 24.79 2.55 1.93
N VAL A 288 25.74 2.97 2.77
CA VAL A 288 26.43 2.06 3.69
C VAL A 288 25.46 1.44 4.69
N ASP A 289 24.55 2.22 5.27
CA ASP A 289 23.53 1.72 6.20
C ASP A 289 22.59 0.72 5.51
N LEU A 290 22.18 1.01 4.27
CA LEU A 290 21.36 0.09 3.47
C LEU A 290 22.10 -1.19 3.09
N ASP A 291 23.41 -1.11 2.76
CA ASP A 291 24.25 -2.29 2.47
C ASP A 291 24.40 -3.18 3.72
N LEU A 292 24.57 -2.59 4.92
CA LEU A 292 24.57 -3.32 6.19
C LEU A 292 23.22 -3.98 6.46
N LEU A 293 22.13 -3.27 6.20
CA LEU A 293 20.77 -3.78 6.36
C LEU A 293 20.50 -4.97 5.43
N ILE A 294 20.99 -4.96 4.19
CA ILE A 294 20.92 -6.09 3.26
C ILE A 294 21.67 -7.31 3.84
N GLU A 295 22.87 -7.12 4.40
CA GLU A 295 23.61 -8.22 5.01
C GLU A 295 22.93 -8.75 6.29
N GLU A 296 22.30 -7.90 7.06
CA GLU A 296 21.50 -8.30 8.23
C GLU A 296 20.28 -9.12 7.82
N SER A 297 19.54 -8.68 6.80
CA SER A 297 18.32 -9.37 6.31
C SER A 297 18.56 -10.85 5.96
N LYS A 298 19.76 -11.19 5.45
CA LYS A 298 20.15 -12.56 5.09
C LYS A 298 20.29 -13.49 6.31
N LYS A 299 20.34 -12.95 7.53
CA LYS A 299 20.54 -13.68 8.80
C LYS A 299 19.24 -13.80 9.60
N VAL A 300 18.16 -13.21 9.11
CA VAL A 300 16.89 -13.13 9.84
C VAL A 300 16.15 -14.47 9.84
N LEU A 301 16.17 -15.21 8.71
CA LEU A 301 15.49 -16.51 8.53
C LEU A 301 16.45 -17.68 8.56
#